data_7e71b3e7c4110eb3fd43c1cb47ee06b7
#
_entry.id   7e71b3e7c4110eb3fd43c1cb47ee06b7
#
_cell.length_a   1.000
_cell.length_b   1.000
_cell.length_c   1.000
_cell.angle_alpha   90.00
_cell.angle_beta   90.00
_cell.angle_gamma   90.00
#
_symmetry.space_group_name_H-M   'P 1'
#
loop_
_entity.id
_entity.type
_entity.pdbx_description
1 polymer ?
#
loop_
_entity_poly.entity_id
_entity_poly.type
_entity_poly.pdbx_seq_one_letter_code
_entity_poly.pdbx_strand_id
1 'polypeptide(L)'
;MKSFLTYIHEAAKRSLSRMHGHIESGHMVGLLSASRANLSPAENNKRTKQLKSSLRKHGYTPISVSGEYVEDHNGERIPVREKSFMIHSGSLGAGHPEFSPDSLHREFMSDLKKHGEMFGQDTVLSVSKKHGSVFHGTGESTWVPKGKRTRIGGAGVQAGASVEKSDFKSRLAGRPFLMGGGN
;
A
#
# COMPACT_ATOMS: atom_id res chain seq x y z
N MET A 1 -16.25 -14.59 -26.51
CA MET A 1 -14.92 -14.01 -26.18
C MET A 1 -15.11 -12.92 -25.13
N LYS A 2 -14.44 -12.99 -23.95
CA LYS A 2 -14.56 -11.94 -22.93
C LYS A 2 -13.85 -10.70 -23.44
N SER A 3 -14.44 -9.49 -23.20
CA SER A 3 -13.79 -8.24 -23.58
C SER A 3 -12.51 -8.00 -22.76
N PHE A 4 -11.57 -7.21 -23.29
CA PHE A 4 -10.34 -6.81 -22.59
C PHE A 4 -10.63 -6.17 -21.21
N LEU A 5 -11.68 -5.33 -21.13
CA LEU A 5 -12.14 -4.72 -19.87
C LEU A 5 -12.63 -5.77 -18.86
N THR A 6 -13.36 -6.80 -19.31
CA THR A 6 -13.78 -7.91 -18.44
C THR A 6 -12.59 -8.66 -17.89
N TYR A 7 -11.56 -8.92 -18.71
CA TYR A 7 -10.32 -9.56 -18.28
C TYR A 7 -9.57 -8.74 -17.20
N ILE A 8 -9.42 -7.44 -17.42
CA ILE A 8 -8.78 -6.53 -16.45
C ILE A 8 -9.54 -6.51 -15.13
N HIS A 9 -10.87 -6.44 -15.16
CA HIS A 9 -11.70 -6.45 -13.95
C HIS A 9 -11.59 -7.76 -13.17
N GLU A 10 -11.54 -8.90 -13.85
CA GLU A 10 -11.34 -10.19 -13.20
C GLU A 10 -9.95 -10.32 -12.57
N ALA A 11 -8.92 -9.84 -13.26
CA ALA A 11 -7.54 -9.84 -12.74
C ALA A 11 -7.42 -8.94 -11.49
N ALA A 12 -8.05 -7.77 -11.48
CA ALA A 12 -8.09 -6.88 -10.31
C ALA A 12 -8.81 -7.53 -9.13
N LYS A 13 -9.96 -8.16 -9.36
CA LYS A 13 -10.71 -8.88 -8.32
C LYS A 13 -9.87 -10.01 -7.71
N ARG A 14 -9.18 -10.81 -8.54
CA ARG A 14 -8.30 -11.89 -8.08
C ARG A 14 -7.12 -11.37 -7.27
N SER A 15 -6.56 -10.20 -7.63
CA SER A 15 -5.44 -9.59 -6.90
C SER A 15 -5.86 -9.08 -5.54
N LEU A 16 -7.03 -8.41 -5.41
CA LEU A 16 -7.57 -7.98 -4.12
C LEU A 16 -7.93 -9.17 -3.23
N SER A 17 -8.58 -10.20 -3.80
CA SER A 17 -8.89 -11.44 -3.06
C SER A 17 -7.64 -12.14 -2.56
N ARG A 18 -6.54 -12.16 -3.35
CA ARG A 18 -5.25 -12.70 -2.91
C ARG A 18 -4.65 -11.90 -1.76
N MET A 19 -4.69 -10.56 -1.82
CA MET A 19 -4.22 -9.74 -0.71
C MET A 19 -5.02 -9.96 0.56
N HIS A 20 -6.34 -10.05 0.45
CA HIS A 20 -7.19 -10.44 1.58
C HIS A 20 -6.80 -11.82 2.13
N GLY A 21 -6.61 -12.81 1.25
CA GLY A 21 -6.13 -14.14 1.63
C GLY A 21 -4.78 -14.12 2.34
N HIS A 22 -3.84 -13.28 1.92
CA HIS A 22 -2.57 -13.10 2.64
C HIS A 22 -2.79 -12.56 4.05
N ILE A 23 -3.66 -11.55 4.24
CA ILE A 23 -3.98 -11.01 5.56
C ILE A 23 -4.63 -12.09 6.44
N GLU A 24 -5.61 -12.83 5.91
CA GLU A 24 -6.29 -13.92 6.64
C GLU A 24 -5.34 -15.06 7.02
N SER A 25 -4.35 -15.35 6.18
CA SER A 25 -3.29 -16.34 6.45
C SER A 25 -2.21 -15.83 7.41
N GLY A 26 -2.38 -14.63 7.98
CA GLY A 26 -1.47 -14.06 8.97
C GLY A 26 -0.30 -13.27 8.38
N HIS A 27 -0.22 -13.09 7.06
CA HIS A 27 0.79 -12.22 6.46
C HIS A 27 0.45 -10.74 6.64
N MET A 28 1.49 -9.91 6.65
CA MET A 28 1.33 -8.46 6.56
C MET A 28 1.26 -8.01 5.10
N VAL A 29 0.45 -7.00 4.83
CA VAL A 29 0.40 -6.29 3.55
C VAL A 29 0.85 -4.86 3.78
N GLY A 30 1.67 -4.32 2.89
CA GLY A 30 2.15 -2.93 2.93
C GLY A 30 1.76 -2.17 1.68
N LEU A 31 1.49 -0.88 1.84
CA LEU A 31 1.34 0.07 0.73
C LEU A 31 2.35 1.20 0.89
N LEU A 32 3.01 1.52 -0.21
CA LEU A 32 3.97 2.61 -0.27
C LEU A 32 4.04 3.19 -1.68
N SER A 33 4.45 4.45 -1.76
CA SER A 33 4.64 5.22 -3.00
C SER A 33 6.08 5.71 -3.11
N ALA A 34 6.42 6.27 -4.27
CA ALA A 34 7.62 7.06 -4.47
C ALA A 34 7.29 8.45 -5.04
N SER A 35 6.01 8.75 -5.21
CA SER A 35 5.55 10.03 -5.74
C SER A 35 5.67 11.14 -4.69
N ARG A 36 5.95 12.36 -5.17
CA ARG A 36 5.98 13.58 -4.35
C ARG A 36 5.25 14.69 -5.10
N ALA A 37 4.43 15.47 -4.39
CA ALA A 37 3.64 16.54 -4.99
C ALA A 37 4.49 17.66 -5.64
N ASN A 38 5.66 17.91 -5.07
CA ASN A 38 6.60 18.95 -5.56
C ASN A 38 7.48 18.50 -6.74
N LEU A 39 7.30 17.29 -7.26
CA LEU A 39 8.08 16.77 -8.39
C LEU A 39 7.25 16.69 -9.67
N SER A 40 7.91 16.81 -10.80
CA SER A 40 7.29 16.65 -12.11
C SER A 40 6.75 15.21 -12.33
N PRO A 41 5.78 15.02 -13.23
CA PRO A 41 5.31 13.69 -13.61
C PRO A 41 6.43 12.77 -14.13
N ALA A 42 7.42 13.31 -14.83
CA ALA A 42 8.56 12.55 -15.35
C ALA A 42 9.44 12.03 -14.21
N GLU A 43 9.77 12.89 -13.24
CA GLU A 43 10.54 12.52 -12.04
C GLU A 43 9.78 11.49 -11.20
N ASN A 44 8.50 11.70 -10.94
CA ASN A 44 7.66 10.76 -10.22
C ASN A 44 7.59 9.39 -10.92
N ASN A 45 7.52 9.35 -12.24
CA ASN A 45 7.58 8.10 -13.01
C ASN A 45 8.95 7.39 -12.86
N LYS A 46 10.06 8.15 -12.90
CA LYS A 46 11.41 7.61 -12.67
C LYS A 46 11.53 7.00 -11.27
N ARG A 47 11.12 7.73 -10.24
CA ARG A 47 11.12 7.27 -8.84
C ARG A 47 10.24 6.04 -8.64
N THR A 48 9.05 6.01 -9.24
CA THR A 48 8.15 4.84 -9.21
C THR A 48 8.81 3.59 -9.81
N LYS A 49 9.52 3.72 -10.93
CA LYS A 49 10.30 2.62 -11.54
C LYS A 49 11.43 2.16 -10.61
N GLN A 50 12.14 3.09 -9.99
CA GLN A 50 13.21 2.79 -9.03
C GLN A 50 12.68 2.06 -7.79
N LEU A 51 11.57 2.52 -7.19
CA LEU A 51 10.93 1.83 -6.08
C LEU A 51 10.53 0.40 -6.47
N LYS A 52 9.88 0.23 -7.62
CA LYS A 52 9.50 -1.10 -8.12
C LYS A 52 10.69 -2.04 -8.26
N SER A 53 11.80 -1.52 -8.82
CA SER A 53 13.05 -2.29 -8.98
C SER A 53 13.66 -2.65 -7.62
N SER A 54 13.70 -1.69 -6.68
CA SER A 54 14.20 -1.91 -5.33
C SER A 54 13.40 -2.98 -4.59
N LEU A 55 12.07 -2.89 -4.61
CA LEU A 55 11.20 -3.90 -4.00
C LEU A 55 11.45 -5.30 -4.57
N ARG A 56 11.61 -5.42 -5.89
CA ARG A 56 11.93 -6.71 -6.53
C ARG A 56 13.28 -7.28 -6.11
N LYS A 57 14.30 -6.42 -5.97
CA LYS A 57 15.63 -6.83 -5.48
C LYS A 57 15.59 -7.36 -4.05
N HIS A 58 14.63 -6.90 -3.24
CA HIS A 58 14.38 -7.40 -1.89
C HIS A 58 13.38 -8.58 -1.83
N GLY A 59 13.12 -9.25 -2.96
CA GLY A 59 12.27 -10.44 -3.01
C GLY A 59 10.77 -10.19 -3.08
N TYR A 60 10.31 -8.94 -3.11
CA TYR A 60 8.88 -8.65 -3.19
C TYR A 60 8.34 -8.77 -4.61
N THR A 61 7.04 -9.10 -4.71
CA THR A 61 6.25 -9.04 -5.95
C THR A 61 5.28 -7.85 -5.88
N PRO A 62 5.72 -6.62 -6.25
CA PRO A 62 4.91 -5.43 -6.08
C PRO A 62 3.74 -5.39 -7.07
N ILE A 63 2.53 -5.22 -6.54
CA ILE A 63 1.30 -4.99 -7.30
C ILE A 63 1.08 -3.49 -7.40
N SER A 64 1.00 -2.98 -8.64
CA SER A 64 0.74 -1.55 -8.86
C SER A 64 -0.70 -1.20 -8.54
N VAL A 65 -0.89 -0.18 -7.72
CA VAL A 65 -2.17 0.43 -7.37
C VAL A 65 -2.08 1.95 -7.55
N SER A 66 -3.23 2.61 -7.65
CA SER A 66 -3.30 4.07 -7.60
C SER A 66 -3.85 4.46 -6.24
N GLY A 67 -3.09 5.18 -5.44
CA GLY A 67 -3.55 5.86 -4.24
C GLY A 67 -4.36 7.11 -4.62
N GLU A 68 -5.41 7.37 -3.87
CA GLU A 68 -6.25 8.56 -4.03
C GLU A 68 -6.62 9.06 -2.63
N TYR A 69 -6.29 10.31 -2.33
CA TYR A 69 -6.58 10.95 -1.06
C TYR A 69 -6.86 12.44 -1.27
N VAL A 70 -7.43 13.08 -0.26
CA VAL A 70 -7.75 14.51 -0.30
C VAL A 70 -6.78 15.25 0.62
N GLU A 71 -6.08 16.22 0.06
CA GLU A 71 -5.28 17.18 0.83
C GLU A 71 -6.10 18.44 1.09
N ASP A 72 -5.91 19.06 2.28
CA ASP A 72 -6.44 20.37 2.59
C ASP A 72 -5.34 21.42 2.40
N HIS A 73 -5.53 22.30 1.43
CA HIS A 73 -4.67 23.41 1.16
C HIS A 73 -5.43 24.72 1.49
N ASN A 74 -5.27 25.22 2.73
CA ASN A 74 -5.92 26.46 3.20
C ASN A 74 -7.46 26.44 3.10
N GLY A 75 -8.09 25.29 3.41
CA GLY A 75 -9.54 25.11 3.34
C GLY A 75 -10.04 24.64 1.97
N GLU A 76 -9.19 24.53 0.97
CA GLU A 76 -9.53 23.92 -0.31
C GLU A 76 -9.16 22.42 -0.33
N ARG A 77 -10.14 21.58 -0.58
CA ARG A 77 -9.97 20.12 -0.60
C ARG A 77 -9.57 19.64 -2.01
N ILE A 78 -8.30 19.31 -2.19
CA ILE A 78 -7.72 18.92 -3.48
C ILE A 78 -7.54 17.39 -3.52
N PRO A 79 -8.18 16.70 -4.48
CA PRO A 79 -7.94 15.27 -4.67
C PRO A 79 -6.57 15.02 -5.29
N VAL A 80 -5.77 14.21 -4.61
CA VAL A 80 -4.43 13.81 -5.05
C VAL A 80 -4.44 12.35 -5.48
N ARG A 81 -3.79 12.06 -6.60
CA ARG A 81 -3.60 10.69 -7.10
C ARG A 81 -2.13 10.39 -7.25
N GLU A 82 -1.71 9.22 -6.75
CA GLU A 82 -0.35 8.76 -6.87
C GLU A 82 -0.24 7.29 -7.23
N LYS A 83 0.86 6.91 -7.88
CA LYS A 83 1.17 5.50 -8.11
C LYS A 83 1.80 4.91 -6.86
N SER A 84 1.18 3.85 -6.35
CA SER A 84 1.65 3.12 -5.17
C SER A 84 1.87 1.65 -5.51
N PHE A 85 2.56 0.96 -4.61
CA PHE A 85 2.74 -0.48 -4.67
C PHE A 85 2.19 -1.13 -3.42
N MET A 86 1.52 -2.25 -3.64
CA MET A 86 1.09 -3.17 -2.61
C MET A 86 2.03 -4.38 -2.62
N ILE A 87 2.58 -4.72 -1.44
CA ILE A 87 3.49 -5.85 -1.21
C ILE A 87 3.02 -6.65 0.01
N HIS A 88 3.50 -7.88 0.18
CA HIS A 88 3.15 -8.71 1.34
C HIS A 88 4.36 -9.48 1.88
N SER A 89 4.35 -9.77 3.18
CA SER A 89 5.45 -10.46 3.87
C SER A 89 5.66 -11.91 3.43
N GLY A 90 4.62 -12.58 2.91
CA GLY A 90 4.74 -13.92 2.37
C GLY A 90 5.68 -14.06 1.17
N SER A 91 6.00 -12.94 0.49
CA SER A 91 7.02 -12.95 -0.57
C SER A 91 8.42 -13.23 -0.03
N LEU A 92 8.74 -12.76 1.17
CA LEU A 92 10.04 -13.00 1.83
C LEU A 92 10.18 -14.47 2.26
N GLY A 93 9.09 -15.05 2.79
CA GLY A 93 9.10 -16.43 3.30
C GLY A 93 9.23 -17.51 2.24
N ALA A 94 8.93 -17.20 0.97
CA ALA A 94 8.97 -18.18 -0.12
C ALA A 94 10.39 -18.73 -0.40
N GLY A 95 11.43 -17.98 0.00
CA GLY A 95 12.83 -18.41 -0.12
C GLY A 95 13.51 -18.76 1.20
N HIS A 96 12.82 -18.63 2.32
CA HIS A 96 13.39 -18.69 3.66
C HIS A 96 12.45 -19.42 4.64
N PRO A 97 12.30 -20.75 4.50
CA PRO A 97 11.39 -21.55 5.35
C PRO A 97 11.79 -21.56 6.83
N GLU A 98 13.03 -21.18 7.14
CA GLU A 98 13.55 -21.06 8.50
C GLU A 98 13.03 -19.84 9.27
N PHE A 99 12.44 -18.85 8.59
CA PHE A 99 11.92 -17.67 9.25
C PHE A 99 10.58 -17.94 9.95
N SER A 100 10.52 -17.60 11.23
CA SER A 100 9.25 -17.59 11.95
C SER A 100 8.34 -16.46 11.44
N PRO A 101 7.01 -16.57 11.55
CA PRO A 101 6.09 -15.50 11.19
C PRO A 101 6.46 -14.14 11.82
N ASP A 102 6.91 -14.13 13.07
CA ASP A 102 7.30 -12.90 13.78
C ASP A 102 8.59 -12.29 13.21
N SER A 103 9.56 -13.11 12.79
CA SER A 103 10.77 -12.60 12.14
C SER A 103 10.47 -12.01 10.77
N LEU A 104 9.64 -12.69 9.97
CA LEU A 104 9.17 -12.18 8.68
C LEU A 104 8.42 -10.84 8.82
N HIS A 105 7.59 -10.71 9.86
CA HIS A 105 6.89 -9.45 10.12
C HIS A 105 7.84 -8.32 10.50
N ARG A 106 8.86 -8.59 11.33
CA ARG A 106 9.86 -7.57 11.69
C ARG A 106 10.67 -7.13 10.48
N GLU A 107 11.13 -8.07 9.67
CA GLU A 107 11.89 -7.78 8.45
C GLU A 107 11.04 -7.00 7.46
N PHE A 108 9.83 -7.45 7.18
CA PHE A 108 8.88 -6.75 6.33
C PHE A 108 8.65 -5.30 6.77
N MET A 109 8.42 -5.07 8.06
CA MET A 109 8.22 -3.73 8.61
C MET A 109 9.47 -2.86 8.53
N SER A 110 10.65 -3.45 8.73
CA SER A 110 11.92 -2.75 8.53
C SER A 110 12.08 -2.30 7.09
N ASP A 111 11.85 -3.19 6.14
CA ASP A 111 11.96 -2.89 4.71
C ASP A 111 10.92 -1.87 4.24
N LEU A 112 9.67 -2.02 4.69
CA LEU A 112 8.59 -1.09 4.36
C LEU A 112 8.95 0.35 4.77
N LYS A 113 9.46 0.52 6.01
CA LYS A 113 9.89 1.82 6.53
C LYS A 113 11.12 2.36 5.80
N LYS A 114 12.15 1.53 5.60
CA LYS A 114 13.37 1.91 4.87
C LYS A 114 13.05 2.40 3.44
N HIS A 115 12.15 1.71 2.74
CA HIS A 115 11.72 2.16 1.42
C HIS A 115 10.93 3.47 1.51
N GLY A 116 10.04 3.63 2.50
CA GLY A 116 9.35 4.89 2.75
C GLY A 116 10.34 6.05 2.95
N GLU A 117 11.32 5.88 3.82
CA GLU A 117 12.39 6.87 4.08
C GLU A 117 13.24 7.15 2.84
N MET A 118 13.70 6.11 2.14
CA MET A 118 14.53 6.22 0.93
C MET A 118 13.84 7.02 -0.17
N PHE A 119 12.53 6.87 -0.30
CA PHE A 119 11.73 7.60 -1.28
C PHE A 119 11.05 8.84 -0.71
N GLY A 120 11.43 9.28 0.49
CA GLY A 120 10.95 10.49 1.13
C GLY A 120 9.45 10.49 1.36
N GLN A 121 8.84 9.34 1.60
CA GLN A 121 7.43 9.26 1.95
C GLN A 121 7.21 9.72 3.39
N ASP A 122 6.16 10.48 3.62
CA ASP A 122 5.80 10.92 4.97
C ASP A 122 5.27 9.77 5.81
N THR A 123 4.55 8.85 5.16
CA THR A 123 4.00 7.65 5.80
C THR A 123 4.00 6.46 4.86
N VAL A 124 4.02 5.26 5.45
CA VAL A 124 3.71 4.00 4.78
C VAL A 124 2.57 3.29 5.52
N LEU A 125 1.74 2.55 4.80
CA LEU A 125 0.62 1.82 5.39
C LEU A 125 0.97 0.34 5.53
N SER A 126 0.72 -0.24 6.70
CA SER A 126 0.69 -1.69 6.90
C SER A 126 -0.69 -2.17 7.31
N VAL A 127 -1.02 -3.41 6.91
CA VAL A 127 -2.24 -4.09 7.30
C VAL A 127 -1.90 -5.50 7.74
N SER A 128 -2.41 -5.92 8.90
CA SER A 128 -2.28 -7.28 9.40
C SER A 128 -3.50 -7.65 10.25
N LYS A 129 -3.78 -8.95 10.35
CA LYS A 129 -4.87 -9.47 11.19
C LYS A 129 -4.73 -9.04 12.65
N LYS A 130 -3.49 -9.03 13.18
CA LYS A 130 -3.17 -8.71 14.57
C LYS A 130 -3.31 -7.21 14.89
N HIS A 131 -2.90 -6.35 13.98
CA HIS A 131 -2.78 -4.91 14.27
C HIS A 131 -3.78 -4.03 13.51
N GLY A 132 -4.55 -4.61 12.59
CA GLY A 132 -5.40 -3.84 11.68
C GLY A 132 -4.57 -3.04 10.69
N SER A 133 -5.11 -1.91 10.28
CA SER A 133 -4.46 -0.97 9.36
C SER A 133 -3.78 0.14 10.14
N VAL A 134 -2.47 0.31 9.90
CA VAL A 134 -1.61 1.21 10.66
C VAL A 134 -0.75 2.02 9.70
N PHE A 135 -0.83 3.35 9.81
CA PHE A 135 0.17 4.25 9.22
C PHE A 135 1.41 4.33 10.10
N HIS A 136 2.57 4.29 9.47
CA HIS A 136 3.87 4.45 10.11
C HIS A 136 4.55 5.68 9.54
N GLY A 137 4.92 6.62 10.40
CA GLY A 137 5.65 7.83 10.02
C GLY A 137 7.07 7.48 9.57
N THR A 138 7.43 7.89 8.36
CA THR A 138 8.75 7.71 7.75
C THR A 138 9.40 9.04 7.36
N GLY A 139 8.62 10.12 7.33
CA GLY A 139 9.04 11.47 7.01
C GLY A 139 8.66 12.49 8.09
N GLU A 140 8.62 13.77 7.71
CA GLU A 140 8.36 14.91 8.61
C GLU A 140 6.88 15.30 8.67
N SER A 141 5.96 14.36 8.47
CA SER A 141 4.53 14.62 8.57
C SER A 141 4.12 14.98 9.99
N THR A 142 3.33 16.03 10.13
CA THR A 142 2.69 16.39 11.40
C THR A 142 1.58 15.42 11.79
N TRP A 143 0.96 14.77 10.81
CA TRP A 143 -0.14 13.81 11.03
C TRP A 143 0.33 12.50 11.66
N VAL A 144 1.40 11.90 11.12
CA VAL A 144 2.07 10.73 11.74
C VAL A 144 3.57 11.02 11.75
N PRO A 145 4.10 11.62 12.83
CA PRO A 145 5.51 11.99 12.92
C PRO A 145 6.43 10.78 12.74
N LYS A 146 7.65 11.02 12.24
CA LYS A 146 8.66 9.98 12.03
C LYS A 146 8.85 9.12 13.28
N GLY A 147 8.83 7.81 13.09
CA GLY A 147 8.93 6.83 14.18
C GLY A 147 7.64 6.59 14.98
N LYS A 148 6.59 7.36 14.73
CA LYS A 148 5.25 7.15 15.32
C LYS A 148 4.38 6.27 14.43
N ARG A 149 3.25 5.83 14.97
CA ARG A 149 2.24 5.03 14.25
C ARG A 149 0.83 5.44 14.66
N THR A 150 -0.10 5.37 13.71
CA THR A 150 -1.52 5.66 13.94
C THR A 150 -2.36 4.54 13.34
N ARG A 151 -3.20 3.90 14.16
CA ARG A 151 -4.15 2.90 13.68
C ARG A 151 -5.35 3.62 13.06
N ILE A 152 -5.76 3.16 11.85
CA ILE A 152 -6.86 3.78 11.09
C ILE A 152 -8.04 2.83 10.81
N GLY A 153 -7.92 1.55 11.17
CA GLY A 153 -9.00 0.60 10.94
C GLY A 153 -8.63 -0.84 11.30
N GLY A 154 -9.57 -1.75 11.02
CA GLY A 154 -9.41 -3.18 11.18
C GLY A 154 -8.47 -3.82 10.14
N ALA A 155 -8.35 -5.14 10.18
CA ALA A 155 -7.69 -5.92 9.15
C ALA A 155 -8.70 -6.23 8.05
N GLY A 156 -8.33 -6.01 6.80
CA GLY A 156 -9.18 -6.39 5.68
C GLY A 156 -9.03 -5.51 4.46
N VAL A 157 -9.81 -5.86 3.44
CA VAL A 157 -9.92 -5.10 2.19
C VAL A 157 -11.41 -4.87 1.92
N GLN A 158 -11.83 -3.63 1.94
CA GLN A 158 -13.19 -3.24 1.51
C GLN A 158 -13.17 -2.79 0.06
N ALA A 159 -14.16 -3.19 -0.71
CA ALA A 159 -14.38 -2.73 -2.07
C ALA A 159 -15.88 -2.50 -2.30
N GLY A 160 -16.22 -1.54 -3.14
CA GLY A 160 -17.61 -1.25 -3.49
C GLY A 160 -17.97 0.23 -3.46
N ALA A 161 -19.24 0.53 -3.64
CA ALA A 161 -19.75 1.90 -3.79
C ALA A 161 -19.52 2.78 -2.53
N SER A 162 -19.49 2.19 -1.33
CA SER A 162 -19.19 2.91 -0.10
C SER A 162 -17.76 3.46 -0.05
N VAL A 163 -16.82 2.75 -0.68
CA VAL A 163 -15.42 3.15 -0.75
C VAL A 163 -15.21 4.33 -1.70
N GLU A 164 -16.02 4.48 -2.73
CA GLU A 164 -15.91 5.59 -3.69
C GLU A 164 -16.06 6.96 -3.02
N LYS A 165 -16.82 7.03 -1.94
CA LYS A 165 -17.05 8.27 -1.18
C LYS A 165 -15.97 8.56 -0.13
N SER A 166 -15.00 7.66 0.06
CA SER A 166 -13.94 7.85 1.04
C SER A 166 -12.91 8.87 0.54
N ASP A 167 -12.45 9.72 1.45
CA ASP A 167 -11.37 10.69 1.21
C ASP A 167 -9.99 10.03 1.06
N PHE A 168 -9.87 8.78 1.46
CA PHE A 168 -8.66 7.99 1.30
C PHE A 168 -9.04 6.62 0.74
N LYS A 169 -8.61 6.32 -0.47
CA LYS A 169 -8.84 5.05 -1.14
C LYS A 169 -7.69 4.70 -2.08
N SER A 170 -7.60 3.44 -2.45
CA SER A 170 -6.72 2.97 -3.51
C SER A 170 -7.55 2.41 -4.66
N ARG A 171 -6.95 2.37 -5.86
CA ARG A 171 -7.58 1.74 -7.02
C ARG A 171 -6.67 0.68 -7.63
N LEU A 172 -7.25 -0.46 -7.94
CA LEU A 172 -6.61 -1.52 -8.70
C LEU A 172 -7.41 -1.76 -9.97
N ALA A 173 -6.80 -1.49 -11.13
CA ALA A 173 -7.48 -1.54 -12.44
C ALA A 173 -8.82 -0.77 -12.45
N GLY A 174 -8.83 0.44 -11.89
CA GLY A 174 -9.99 1.33 -11.82
C GLY A 174 -10.99 1.02 -10.70
N ARG A 175 -10.89 -0.11 -10.00
CA ARG A 175 -11.78 -0.46 -8.88
C ARG A 175 -11.28 0.14 -7.57
N PRO A 176 -12.11 0.94 -6.87
CA PRO A 176 -11.73 1.48 -5.58
C PRO A 176 -11.73 0.40 -4.51
N PHE A 177 -10.79 0.50 -3.58
CA PHE A 177 -10.73 -0.30 -2.37
C PHE A 177 -10.11 0.47 -1.22
N LEU A 178 -10.45 0.09 0.00
CA LEU A 178 -9.81 0.53 1.23
C LEU A 178 -9.08 -0.66 1.86
N MET A 179 -7.87 -0.40 2.33
CA MET A 179 -7.20 -1.30 3.25
C MET A 179 -7.61 -0.90 4.66
N GLY A 180 -8.22 -1.84 5.39
CA GLY A 180 -8.61 -1.59 6.78
C GLY A 180 -10.10 -1.50 7.06
N GLY A 181 -10.92 -1.88 6.14
CA GLY A 181 -12.34 -2.01 6.35
C GLY A 181 -12.68 -3.37 6.96
N GLY A 182 -13.17 -3.31 8.15
CA GLY A 182 -13.69 -4.42 8.94
C GLY A 182 -13.65 -4.02 10.40
N ASN A 183 -14.80 -3.97 11.02
CA ASN A 183 -14.93 -3.85 12.48
C ASN A 183 -14.37 -5.10 13.14
#